data_43f4d38607799e72bed5a7baad052228
#
_entry.id   43f4d38607799e72bed5a7baad052228
#
_cell.length_a   1.000
_cell.length_b   1.000
_cell.length_c   1.000
_cell.angle_alpha   90.00
_cell.angle_beta   90.00
_cell.angle_gamma   90.00
#
_symmetry.space_group_name_H-M   'P 1'
#
loop_
_entity.id
_entity.type
_entity.pdbx_description
1 polymer ?
#
loop_
_entity_poly.entity_id
_entity_poly.type
_entity_poly.pdbx_seq_one_letter_code
_entity_poly.pdbx_strand_id
1 'polypeptide(L)'
;MSDELNLVRDLAVILISAGVFTIISRALKQPLILGYIVAGFLIGPSIGFFPGISSMESVHQWSEIGIIFMMFGLGLEFSFKKLLKSGSAAIITSACKLLGMFTIGFVIGQALGWTKMESIFLGGMLPMSSTMVVAKSYDDMGLKGKPFAGIVFGTLIIEDIIGIVLMVLFSTIAVSAKFSGGELFGALGKLAFFLVLWFLIGIYVIPTLLKKAKRFLNDEILLIVSIGLCFGMVALAEKMGFSSALGAFIMGSILAETIESEHIERLVTPIKDLFGAVFFVSVGMMVSPQVVTQNWVAILVLVVVLLVFDSLFVSGGVLLAGRGLRNAVHTGFSLAQLGEFGFIIASLGVSLGAVSEYIYPVIVAVFVISNLIAPFFIKASEPAYQLLCKRLPEPLLAKLDEDQSQSPNSTNAEKSEWKKLLKSYILRIMLYGVVLTAINLASGAFLSPLVGNIFPNASDVLKSLIITIITIAAMAPFLYGMGISSGSINSSAHKLIQAKPSNRWPILALTMVRTGLVVGIVISVIAGHFKLAGWTAVLIIIGGVAFILLARGYMKKSFTLEKTFFDNLNGKENEAKKKAGVRDSVQKKLTGYDVHLEQFEVPSDSSLIG
;
A
#
# COMPACT_ATOMS: atom_id res chain seq x y z
N MET A 1 29.10 26.03 -19.26
CA MET A 1 29.08 24.55 -19.22
C MET A 1 27.67 24.15 -19.54
N SER A 2 27.47 23.15 -20.37
CA SER A 2 26.11 22.70 -20.74
C SER A 2 25.41 22.15 -19.49
N ASP A 3 24.10 22.32 -19.40
CA ASP A 3 23.27 21.84 -18.25
C ASP A 3 23.46 20.34 -18.02
N GLU A 4 23.74 19.57 -19.08
CA GLU A 4 24.03 18.14 -19.00
C GLU A 4 25.29 17.80 -18.18
N LEU A 5 26.36 18.59 -18.28
CA LEU A 5 27.59 18.41 -17.49
C LEU A 5 27.34 18.71 -16.00
N ASN A 6 26.46 19.66 -15.72
CA ASN A 6 26.07 19.99 -14.35
C ASN A 6 25.33 18.82 -13.68
N LEU A 7 24.41 18.16 -14.40
CA LEU A 7 23.66 17.01 -13.89
C LEU A 7 24.58 15.85 -13.48
N VAL A 8 25.56 15.51 -14.32
CA VAL A 8 26.53 14.44 -14.03
C VAL A 8 27.45 14.80 -12.87
N ARG A 9 27.90 16.07 -12.81
CA ARG A 9 28.73 16.56 -11.70
C ARG A 9 27.99 16.50 -10.37
N ASP A 10 26.75 16.96 -10.35
CA ASP A 10 25.93 16.96 -9.14
C ASP A 10 25.68 15.53 -8.66
N LEU A 11 25.39 14.59 -9.56
CA LEU A 11 25.26 13.17 -9.21
C LEU A 11 26.57 12.59 -8.65
N ALA A 12 27.72 12.93 -9.22
CA ALA A 12 29.01 12.47 -8.73
C ALA A 12 29.29 12.98 -7.31
N VAL A 13 29.00 14.25 -7.02
CA VAL A 13 29.14 14.83 -5.67
C VAL A 13 28.22 14.12 -4.67
N ILE A 14 26.97 13.88 -5.04
CA ILE A 14 25.99 13.15 -4.23
C ILE A 14 26.51 11.75 -3.91
N LEU A 15 26.93 10.96 -4.91
CA LEU A 15 27.36 9.58 -4.70
C LEU A 15 28.66 9.46 -3.92
N ILE A 16 29.64 10.32 -4.18
CA ILE A 16 30.91 10.33 -3.42
C ILE A 16 30.62 10.63 -1.94
N SER A 17 29.82 11.65 -1.67
CA SER A 17 29.45 12.02 -0.28
C SER A 17 28.66 10.91 0.38
N ALA A 18 27.68 10.32 -0.30
CA ALA A 18 26.94 9.16 0.19
C ALA A 18 27.88 8.02 0.57
N GLY A 19 28.87 7.70 -0.28
CA GLY A 19 29.85 6.65 -0.03
C GLY A 19 30.69 6.90 1.21
N VAL A 20 31.25 8.13 1.35
CA VAL A 20 32.06 8.51 2.53
C VAL A 20 31.24 8.41 3.82
N PHE A 21 30.05 8.99 3.83
CA PHE A 21 29.21 9.00 5.05
C PHE A 21 28.59 7.64 5.37
N THR A 22 28.42 6.76 4.38
CA THR A 22 28.06 5.36 4.62
C THR A 22 29.13 4.64 5.44
N ILE A 23 30.42 4.84 5.10
CA ILE A 23 31.54 4.24 5.84
C ILE A 23 31.55 4.78 7.27
N ILE A 24 31.40 6.09 7.46
CA ILE A 24 31.36 6.74 8.76
C ILE A 24 30.18 6.22 9.60
N SER A 25 28.98 6.15 9.03
CA SER A 25 27.78 5.64 9.72
C SER A 25 27.94 4.20 10.17
N ARG A 26 28.52 3.34 9.32
CA ARG A 26 28.85 1.97 9.70
C ARG A 26 29.84 1.89 10.84
N ALA A 27 30.89 2.71 10.82
CA ALA A 27 31.88 2.78 11.91
C ALA A 27 31.23 3.23 13.24
N LEU A 28 30.27 4.14 13.17
CA LEU A 28 29.51 4.64 14.32
C LEU A 28 28.31 3.74 14.69
N LYS A 29 28.09 2.62 13.99
CA LYS A 29 26.94 1.71 14.18
C LYS A 29 25.57 2.43 14.06
N GLN A 30 25.50 3.47 13.23
CA GLN A 30 24.27 4.21 12.97
C GLN A 30 23.57 3.71 11.68
N PRO A 31 22.25 3.91 11.54
CA PRO A 31 21.55 3.64 10.29
C PRO A 31 22.13 4.45 9.12
N LEU A 32 22.24 3.81 7.93
CA LEU A 32 22.84 4.43 6.75
C LEU A 32 22.11 5.70 6.30
N ILE A 33 20.76 5.71 6.44
CA ILE A 33 19.90 6.84 6.09
C ILE A 33 20.33 8.12 6.81
N LEU A 34 20.68 8.05 8.10
CA LEU A 34 21.16 9.21 8.85
C LEU A 34 22.46 9.74 8.25
N GLY A 35 23.36 8.84 7.83
CA GLY A 35 24.60 9.23 7.14
C GLY A 35 24.34 9.95 5.83
N TYR A 36 23.41 9.48 5.03
CA TYR A 36 23.03 10.13 3.77
C TYR A 36 22.48 11.55 3.99
N ILE A 37 21.59 11.73 4.97
CA ILE A 37 21.02 13.04 5.28
C ILE A 37 22.08 13.99 5.81
N VAL A 38 22.98 13.52 6.70
CA VAL A 38 24.10 14.32 7.20
C VAL A 38 25.05 14.68 6.07
N ALA A 39 25.36 13.75 5.17
CA ALA A 39 26.16 14.02 3.98
C ALA A 39 25.55 15.16 3.16
N GLY A 40 24.25 15.05 2.84
CA GLY A 40 23.52 16.07 2.11
C GLY A 40 23.51 17.43 2.81
N PHE A 41 23.26 17.46 4.10
CA PHE A 41 23.28 18.66 4.90
C PHE A 41 24.64 19.39 4.81
N LEU A 42 25.74 18.65 4.88
CA LEU A 42 27.10 19.22 4.84
C LEU A 42 27.53 19.71 3.46
N ILE A 43 27.13 19.04 2.38
CA ILE A 43 27.45 19.44 1.00
C ILE A 43 26.39 20.36 0.39
N GLY A 44 25.26 20.55 1.08
CA GLY A 44 24.19 21.43 0.65
C GLY A 44 24.61 22.89 0.56
N PRO A 45 23.87 23.70 -0.21
CA PRO A 45 24.20 25.09 -0.50
C PRO A 45 24.26 25.97 0.76
N SER A 46 23.63 25.53 1.86
CA SER A 46 23.54 26.29 3.10
C SER A 46 24.84 26.33 3.91
N ILE A 47 25.74 25.34 3.76
CA ILE A 47 27.00 25.23 4.52
C ILE A 47 28.21 25.52 3.64
N GLY A 48 28.19 25.18 2.37
CA GLY A 48 29.22 25.55 1.40
C GLY A 48 30.62 24.95 1.65
N PHE A 49 30.72 23.83 2.38
CA PHE A 49 32.01 23.24 2.78
C PHE A 49 32.75 22.53 1.63
N PHE A 50 32.05 22.18 0.54
CA PHE A 50 32.60 21.46 -0.61
C PHE A 50 32.27 22.18 -1.93
N PRO A 51 32.90 21.81 -3.06
CA PRO A 51 32.54 22.38 -4.34
C PRO A 51 31.05 22.15 -4.59
N GLY A 52 30.30 23.25 -4.47
CA GLY A 52 28.85 23.25 -4.41
C GLY A 52 28.19 22.60 -5.60
N ILE A 53 26.96 22.21 -5.40
CA ILE A 53 26.05 21.73 -6.41
C ILE A 53 25.77 22.85 -7.41
N SER A 54 25.70 22.48 -8.68
CA SER A 54 25.52 23.43 -9.79
C SER A 54 24.10 24.00 -9.83
N SER A 55 23.09 23.17 -9.48
CA SER A 55 21.68 23.55 -9.56
C SER A 55 20.82 22.75 -8.56
N MET A 56 19.99 23.46 -7.79
CA MET A 56 18.97 22.82 -6.93
C MET A 56 17.89 22.10 -7.76
N GLU A 57 17.67 22.53 -8.98
CA GLU A 57 16.73 21.87 -9.90
C GLU A 57 17.23 20.46 -10.25
N SER A 58 18.53 20.29 -10.51
CA SER A 58 19.15 18.96 -10.73
C SER A 58 18.97 18.07 -9.50
N VAL A 59 19.14 18.63 -8.29
CA VAL A 59 18.93 17.89 -7.03
C VAL A 59 17.48 17.40 -6.91
N HIS A 60 16.50 18.26 -7.25
CA HIS A 60 15.09 17.88 -7.26
C HIS A 60 14.81 16.75 -8.26
N GLN A 61 15.33 16.82 -9.48
CA GLN A 61 15.16 15.77 -10.49
C GLN A 61 15.73 14.42 -10.02
N TRP A 62 16.93 14.42 -9.44
CA TRP A 62 17.53 13.21 -8.86
C TRP A 62 16.75 12.68 -7.67
N SER A 63 16.22 13.58 -6.85
CA SER A 63 15.36 13.22 -5.72
C SER A 63 14.07 12.52 -6.19
N GLU A 64 13.42 13.03 -7.25
CA GLU A 64 12.21 12.42 -7.81
C GLU A 64 12.49 11.02 -8.36
N ILE A 65 13.58 10.83 -9.09
CA ILE A 65 13.99 9.49 -9.55
C ILE A 65 14.24 8.57 -8.35
N GLY A 66 14.87 9.09 -7.29
CA GLY A 66 15.09 8.36 -6.05
C GLY A 66 13.80 7.89 -5.39
N ILE A 67 12.80 8.78 -5.29
CA ILE A 67 11.48 8.43 -4.75
C ILE A 67 10.81 7.34 -5.60
N ILE A 68 10.87 7.43 -6.95
CA ILE A 68 10.28 6.43 -7.85
C ILE A 68 10.88 5.05 -7.57
N PHE A 69 12.22 4.92 -7.52
CA PHE A 69 12.84 3.62 -7.25
C PHE A 69 12.59 3.12 -5.82
N MET A 70 12.58 4.01 -4.83
CA MET A 70 12.21 3.64 -3.46
C MET A 70 10.78 3.11 -3.38
N MET A 71 9.82 3.82 -3.97
CA MET A 71 8.41 3.43 -3.95
C MET A 71 8.16 2.16 -4.76
N PHE A 72 8.88 1.98 -5.87
CA PHE A 72 8.85 0.75 -6.65
C PHE A 72 9.37 -0.45 -5.84
N GLY A 73 10.52 -0.30 -5.17
CA GLY A 73 11.07 -1.32 -4.29
C GLY A 73 10.14 -1.67 -3.12
N LEU A 74 9.58 -0.65 -2.47
CA LEU A 74 8.60 -0.83 -1.40
C LEU A 74 7.35 -1.58 -1.92
N GLY A 75 6.91 -1.26 -3.14
CA GLY A 75 5.83 -1.98 -3.81
C GLY A 75 6.16 -3.45 -4.04
N LEU A 76 7.39 -3.79 -4.44
CA LEU A 76 7.84 -5.17 -4.61
C LEU A 76 7.88 -5.98 -3.30
N GLU A 77 8.22 -5.34 -2.19
CA GLU A 77 8.19 -5.93 -0.85
C GLU A 77 6.76 -6.10 -0.31
N PHE A 78 5.80 -5.34 -0.89
CA PHE A 78 4.40 -5.32 -0.46
C PHE A 78 3.68 -6.60 -0.90
N SER A 79 2.89 -7.18 0.02
CA SER A 79 1.98 -8.29 -0.30
C SER A 79 0.68 -8.15 0.47
N PHE A 80 -0.44 -8.15 -0.25
CA PHE A 80 -1.78 -8.19 0.36
C PHE A 80 -1.96 -9.36 1.33
N LYS A 81 -1.25 -10.46 1.11
CA LYS A 81 -1.31 -11.65 1.98
C LYS A 81 -0.57 -11.43 3.29
N LYS A 82 0.57 -10.72 3.27
CA LYS A 82 1.30 -10.33 4.49
C LYS A 82 0.42 -9.43 5.35
N LEU A 83 -0.27 -8.45 4.75
CA LEU A 83 -1.23 -7.58 5.42
C LEU A 83 -2.35 -8.38 6.11
N LEU A 84 -2.97 -9.34 5.40
CA LEU A 84 -4.04 -10.18 5.96
C LEU A 84 -3.55 -11.13 7.07
N LYS A 85 -2.25 -11.41 7.13
CA LYS A 85 -1.59 -12.24 8.16
C LYS A 85 -1.08 -11.42 9.35
N SER A 86 -0.98 -10.09 9.27
CA SER A 86 -0.47 -9.20 10.33
C SER A 86 -1.27 -9.28 11.64
N GLY A 87 -2.44 -9.89 11.61
CA GLY A 87 -3.25 -10.15 12.79
C GLY A 87 -4.07 -8.95 13.28
N SER A 88 -5.08 -9.22 14.10
CA SER A 88 -5.98 -8.17 14.62
C SER A 88 -5.27 -7.17 15.53
N ALA A 89 -4.22 -7.60 16.24
CA ALA A 89 -3.48 -6.73 17.14
C ALA A 89 -2.77 -5.59 16.38
N ALA A 90 -2.08 -5.91 15.28
CA ALA A 90 -1.43 -4.89 14.45
C ALA A 90 -2.44 -3.91 13.84
N ILE A 91 -3.60 -4.39 13.37
CA ILE A 91 -4.66 -3.54 12.79
C ILE A 91 -5.22 -2.57 13.83
N ILE A 92 -5.55 -3.06 15.02
CA ILE A 92 -6.09 -2.22 16.10
C ILE A 92 -5.04 -1.20 16.55
N THR A 93 -3.78 -1.63 16.71
CA THR A 93 -2.67 -0.75 17.10
C THR A 93 -2.44 0.35 16.06
N SER A 94 -2.37 0.02 14.77
CA SER A 94 -2.21 1.01 13.69
C SER A 94 -3.38 1.98 13.63
N ALA A 95 -4.62 1.51 13.82
CA ALA A 95 -5.79 2.38 13.84
C ALA A 95 -5.77 3.37 15.03
N CYS A 96 -5.45 2.89 16.24
CA CYS A 96 -5.31 3.75 17.43
C CYS A 96 -4.20 4.79 17.24
N LYS A 97 -3.05 4.37 16.75
CA LYS A 97 -1.91 5.25 16.47
C LYS A 97 -2.29 6.30 15.43
N LEU A 98 -2.81 5.89 14.28
CA LEU A 98 -3.16 6.81 13.20
C LEU A 98 -4.17 7.86 13.66
N LEU A 99 -5.28 7.44 14.29
CA LEU A 99 -6.32 8.36 14.74
C LEU A 99 -5.81 9.28 15.86
N GLY A 100 -5.06 8.74 16.83
CA GLY A 100 -4.49 9.50 17.93
C GLY A 100 -3.46 10.50 17.46
N MET A 101 -2.46 10.07 16.69
CA MET A 101 -1.39 10.94 16.22
C MET A 101 -1.87 11.95 15.17
N PHE A 102 -2.84 11.56 14.31
CA PHE A 102 -3.46 12.52 13.40
C PHE A 102 -4.15 13.66 14.16
N THR A 103 -4.91 13.32 15.19
CA THR A 103 -5.62 14.31 16.01
C THR A 103 -4.64 15.21 16.75
N ILE A 104 -3.62 14.64 17.42
CA ILE A 104 -2.60 15.40 18.13
C ILE A 104 -1.78 16.25 17.17
N GLY A 105 -1.37 15.72 16.02
CA GLY A 105 -0.62 16.46 14.99
C GLY A 105 -1.42 17.67 14.47
N PHE A 106 -2.70 17.48 14.21
CA PHE A 106 -3.59 18.57 13.81
C PHE A 106 -3.69 19.65 14.89
N VAL A 107 -3.92 19.26 16.15
CA VAL A 107 -4.04 20.20 17.28
C VAL A 107 -2.73 20.96 17.52
N ILE A 108 -1.58 20.27 17.49
CA ILE A 108 -0.27 20.89 17.66
C ILE A 108 0.06 21.82 16.49
N GLY A 109 -0.26 21.44 15.25
CA GLY A 109 -0.08 22.34 14.10
C GLY A 109 -0.86 23.65 14.28
N GLN A 110 -2.12 23.57 14.70
CA GLN A 110 -2.93 24.77 15.00
C GLN A 110 -2.35 25.57 16.18
N ALA A 111 -1.84 24.92 17.22
CA ALA A 111 -1.22 25.56 18.38
C ALA A 111 0.12 26.27 18.01
N LEU A 112 0.85 25.75 17.03
CA LEU A 112 2.06 26.37 16.47
C LEU A 112 1.74 27.51 15.48
N GLY A 113 0.46 27.79 15.22
CA GLY A 113 0.02 28.83 14.29
C GLY A 113 0.05 28.41 12.81
N TRP A 114 0.16 27.13 12.52
CA TRP A 114 0.15 26.60 11.16
C TRP A 114 -1.26 26.67 10.55
N THR A 115 -1.34 26.77 9.23
CA THR A 115 -2.62 26.74 8.51
C THR A 115 -3.34 25.41 8.72
N LYS A 116 -4.65 25.38 8.43
CA LYS A 116 -5.43 24.14 8.51
C LYS A 116 -4.86 23.03 7.63
N MET A 117 -4.38 23.38 6.43
CA MET A 117 -3.82 22.43 5.49
C MET A 117 -2.50 21.84 6.04
N GLU A 118 -1.60 22.71 6.48
CA GLU A 118 -0.34 22.29 7.11
C GLU A 118 -0.57 21.39 8.34
N SER A 119 -1.58 21.72 9.14
CA SER A 119 -1.96 20.91 10.31
C SER A 119 -2.52 19.53 9.93
N ILE A 120 -3.29 19.44 8.84
CA ILE A 120 -3.77 18.16 8.28
C ILE A 120 -2.59 17.33 7.78
N PHE A 121 -1.66 17.93 7.04
CA PHE A 121 -0.44 17.26 6.59
C PHE A 121 0.40 16.78 7.77
N LEU A 122 0.59 17.62 8.79
CA LEU A 122 1.31 17.23 10.02
C LEU A 122 0.65 16.02 10.70
N GLY A 123 -0.67 16.01 10.80
CA GLY A 123 -1.42 14.88 11.34
C GLY A 123 -1.18 13.58 10.58
N GLY A 124 -1.00 13.65 9.26
CA GLY A 124 -0.66 12.49 8.45
C GLY A 124 0.82 12.08 8.48
N MET A 125 1.73 13.04 8.72
CA MET A 125 3.18 12.78 8.79
C MET A 125 3.58 12.07 10.10
N LEU A 126 3.07 12.54 11.24
CA LEU A 126 3.52 12.09 12.56
C LEU A 126 3.28 10.60 12.86
N PRO A 127 2.20 9.94 12.42
CA PRO A 127 1.99 8.53 12.71
C PRO A 127 2.86 7.56 11.91
N MET A 128 3.72 8.03 11.02
CA MET A 128 4.56 7.18 10.17
C MET A 128 5.87 6.83 10.88
N SER A 129 6.11 5.55 11.18
CA SER A 129 7.37 5.07 11.80
C SER A 129 8.36 4.56 10.74
N SER A 130 9.65 4.54 11.11
CA SER A 130 10.72 4.01 10.24
C SER A 130 10.90 2.51 10.41
N THR A 131 10.54 1.75 9.39
CA THR A 131 10.73 0.30 9.34
C THR A 131 12.21 -0.07 9.41
N MET A 132 13.08 0.67 8.73
CA MET A 132 14.51 0.38 8.68
C MET A 132 15.21 0.59 10.02
N VAL A 133 14.88 1.67 10.75
CA VAL A 133 15.50 1.95 12.05
C VAL A 133 15.07 0.94 13.10
N VAL A 134 13.79 0.55 13.11
CA VAL A 134 13.28 -0.50 14.00
C VAL A 134 13.94 -1.84 13.69
N ALA A 135 13.97 -2.24 12.41
CA ALA A 135 14.56 -3.51 12.00
C ALA A 135 16.03 -3.61 12.40
N LYS A 136 16.81 -2.54 12.15
CA LYS A 136 18.22 -2.46 12.53
C LYS A 136 18.40 -2.52 14.05
N SER A 137 17.62 -1.74 14.81
CA SER A 137 17.69 -1.75 16.28
C SER A 137 17.34 -3.14 16.86
N TYR A 138 16.36 -3.82 16.26
CA TYR A 138 15.95 -5.16 16.69
C TYR A 138 17.01 -6.23 16.38
N ASP A 139 17.72 -6.09 15.26
CA ASP A 139 18.86 -6.93 14.92
C ASP A 139 19.99 -6.76 15.94
N ASP A 140 20.40 -5.51 16.16
CA ASP A 140 21.51 -5.19 17.05
C ASP A 140 21.24 -5.57 18.52
N MET A 141 19.95 -5.58 18.93
CA MET A 141 19.52 -5.94 20.29
C MET A 141 19.02 -7.38 20.44
N GLY A 142 18.95 -8.17 19.36
CA GLY A 142 18.45 -9.55 19.40
C GLY A 142 16.96 -9.67 19.73
N LEU A 143 16.13 -8.65 19.38
CA LEU A 143 14.72 -8.59 19.76
C LEU A 143 13.76 -9.22 18.75
N LYS A 144 14.22 -9.62 17.56
CA LYS A 144 13.35 -10.17 16.48
C LYS A 144 12.52 -11.38 16.89
N GLY A 145 13.02 -12.22 17.81
CA GLY A 145 12.32 -13.41 18.30
C GLY A 145 11.33 -13.15 19.45
N LYS A 146 11.16 -11.92 19.89
CA LYS A 146 10.26 -11.59 21.02
C LYS A 146 8.79 -11.50 20.56
N PRO A 147 7.80 -11.82 21.43
CA PRO A 147 6.37 -11.80 21.07
C PRO A 147 5.89 -10.44 20.54
N PHE A 148 6.37 -9.34 21.09
CA PHE A 148 6.02 -7.99 20.64
C PHE A 148 6.59 -7.64 19.26
N ALA A 149 7.68 -8.29 18.82
CA ALA A 149 8.27 -8.02 17.50
C ALA A 149 7.26 -8.28 16.36
N GLY A 150 6.46 -9.34 16.46
CA GLY A 150 5.42 -9.63 15.49
C GLY A 150 4.34 -8.53 15.40
N ILE A 151 4.00 -7.90 16.52
CA ILE A 151 3.05 -6.79 16.55
C ILE A 151 3.71 -5.55 15.93
N VAL A 152 4.94 -5.24 16.30
CA VAL A 152 5.71 -4.09 15.78
C VAL A 152 5.83 -4.17 14.24
N PHE A 153 6.37 -5.26 13.70
CA PHE A 153 6.51 -5.40 12.24
C PHE A 153 5.16 -5.47 11.52
N GLY A 154 4.14 -6.07 12.14
CA GLY A 154 2.79 -6.06 11.59
C GLY A 154 2.19 -4.65 11.53
N THR A 155 2.43 -3.83 12.56
CA THR A 155 2.00 -2.42 12.60
C THR A 155 2.72 -1.59 11.54
N LEU A 156 4.05 -1.73 11.42
CA LEU A 156 4.85 -1.05 10.39
C LEU A 156 4.35 -1.35 8.97
N ILE A 157 4.06 -2.62 8.65
CA ILE A 157 3.50 -2.99 7.33
C ILE A 157 2.17 -2.26 7.06
N ILE A 158 1.33 -2.10 8.08
CA ILE A 158 0.05 -1.41 7.94
C ILE A 158 0.28 0.10 7.79
N GLU A 159 1.20 0.69 8.55
CA GLU A 159 1.58 2.09 8.47
C GLU A 159 2.12 2.46 7.08
N ASP A 160 2.98 1.63 6.49
CA ASP A 160 3.52 1.86 5.14
C ASP A 160 2.39 1.94 4.10
N ILE A 161 1.38 1.07 4.21
CA ILE A 161 0.20 1.11 3.33
C ILE A 161 -0.62 2.37 3.56
N ILE A 162 -0.86 2.73 4.82
CA ILE A 162 -1.60 3.93 5.19
C ILE A 162 -0.85 5.17 4.69
N GLY A 163 0.49 5.21 4.81
CA GLY A 163 1.33 6.29 4.30
C GLY A 163 1.12 6.55 2.82
N ILE A 164 1.06 5.49 2.02
CA ILE A 164 0.77 5.59 0.59
C ILE A 164 -0.65 6.11 0.33
N VAL A 165 -1.65 5.58 1.03
CA VAL A 165 -3.04 6.05 0.93
C VAL A 165 -3.14 7.52 1.32
N LEU A 166 -2.43 7.96 2.36
CA LEU A 166 -2.38 9.36 2.78
C LEU A 166 -1.70 10.25 1.75
N MET A 167 -0.60 9.82 1.13
CA MET A 167 0.03 10.60 0.04
C MET A 167 -0.95 10.87 -1.10
N VAL A 168 -1.72 9.86 -1.50
CA VAL A 168 -2.70 10.02 -2.56
C VAL A 168 -3.89 10.87 -2.11
N LEU A 169 -4.35 10.68 -0.89
CA LEU A 169 -5.41 11.49 -0.29
C LEU A 169 -5.00 12.97 -0.26
N PHE A 170 -3.79 13.26 0.22
CA PHE A 170 -3.28 14.61 0.34
C PHE A 170 -3.00 15.26 -1.01
N SER A 171 -2.49 14.54 -2.01
CA SER A 171 -2.37 15.07 -3.37
C SER A 171 -3.73 15.46 -3.94
N THR A 172 -4.76 14.67 -3.67
CA THR A 172 -6.13 14.96 -4.14
C THR A 172 -6.73 16.16 -3.42
N ILE A 173 -6.55 16.28 -2.09
CA ILE A 173 -7.05 17.41 -1.30
C ILE A 173 -6.34 18.71 -1.67
N ALA A 174 -5.03 18.68 -1.92
CA ALA A 174 -4.24 19.85 -2.29
C ALA A 174 -4.67 20.45 -3.63
N VAL A 175 -5.03 19.61 -4.60
CA VAL A 175 -5.51 20.04 -5.92
C VAL A 175 -6.94 20.57 -5.85
N SER A 176 -7.76 20.07 -4.92
CA SER A 176 -9.15 20.50 -4.75
C SER A 176 -9.20 21.77 -3.88
N ALA A 177 -9.09 22.95 -4.47
CA ALA A 177 -9.05 24.24 -3.75
C ALA A 177 -10.30 24.57 -2.89
N LYS A 178 -11.32 23.71 -2.83
CA LYS A 178 -12.56 23.90 -2.05
C LYS A 178 -12.84 22.67 -1.17
N PHE A 179 -12.87 22.89 0.14
CA PHE A 179 -13.29 21.90 1.14
C PHE A 179 -14.83 21.75 1.13
N SER A 180 -15.40 21.12 0.11
CA SER A 180 -16.79 20.65 0.20
C SER A 180 -16.75 19.12 0.46
N GLY A 181 -17.47 18.66 1.47
CA GLY A 181 -17.46 17.24 1.84
C GLY A 181 -17.85 16.29 0.69
N GLY A 182 -18.72 16.74 -0.22
CA GLY A 182 -19.15 15.97 -1.39
C GLY A 182 -18.02 15.77 -2.42
N GLU A 183 -17.19 16.78 -2.64
CA GLU A 183 -16.05 16.71 -3.56
C GLU A 183 -14.95 15.78 -3.03
N LEU A 184 -14.71 15.79 -1.72
CA LEU A 184 -13.78 14.87 -1.07
C LEU A 184 -14.20 13.41 -1.24
N PHE A 185 -15.49 13.09 -1.03
CA PHE A 185 -16.01 11.73 -1.27
C PHE A 185 -15.92 11.33 -2.76
N GLY A 186 -16.16 12.25 -3.67
CA GLY A 186 -15.97 12.03 -5.11
C GLY A 186 -14.52 11.75 -5.48
N ALA A 187 -13.58 12.51 -4.94
CA ALA A 187 -12.14 12.33 -5.14
C ALA A 187 -11.63 11.00 -4.57
N LEU A 188 -12.05 10.66 -3.34
CA LEU A 188 -11.75 9.34 -2.73
C LEU A 188 -12.34 8.18 -3.54
N GLY A 189 -13.57 8.35 -4.05
CA GLY A 189 -14.21 7.37 -4.91
C GLY A 189 -13.45 7.19 -6.23
N LYS A 190 -13.01 8.27 -6.87
CA LYS A 190 -12.17 8.27 -8.07
C LYS A 190 -10.85 7.53 -7.81
N LEU A 191 -10.18 7.88 -6.71
CA LEU A 191 -8.94 7.22 -6.30
C LEU A 191 -9.13 5.71 -6.09
N ALA A 192 -10.10 5.32 -5.27
CA ALA A 192 -10.38 3.91 -4.98
C ALA A 192 -10.70 3.15 -6.27
N PHE A 193 -11.48 3.77 -7.18
CA PHE A 193 -11.79 3.20 -8.47
C PHE A 193 -10.53 2.93 -9.31
N PHE A 194 -9.64 3.94 -9.48
CA PHE A 194 -8.42 3.77 -10.28
C PHE A 194 -7.46 2.78 -9.63
N LEU A 195 -7.28 2.80 -8.30
CA LEU A 195 -6.46 1.83 -7.59
C LEU A 195 -6.93 0.40 -7.87
N VAL A 196 -8.22 0.13 -7.66
CA VAL A 196 -8.76 -1.21 -7.87
C VAL A 196 -8.69 -1.62 -9.34
N LEU A 197 -8.97 -0.69 -10.28
CA LEU A 197 -8.88 -0.95 -11.71
C LEU A 197 -7.45 -1.30 -12.13
N TRP A 198 -6.44 -0.54 -11.68
CA TRP A 198 -5.03 -0.80 -12.00
C TRP A 198 -4.56 -2.13 -11.42
N PHE A 199 -4.93 -2.44 -10.17
CA PHE A 199 -4.63 -3.74 -9.58
C PHE A 199 -5.30 -4.90 -10.34
N LEU A 200 -6.57 -4.76 -10.72
CA LEU A 200 -7.28 -5.79 -11.47
C LEU A 200 -6.64 -6.05 -12.84
N ILE A 201 -6.40 -4.99 -13.62
CA ILE A 201 -5.77 -5.10 -14.94
C ILE A 201 -4.33 -5.61 -14.78
N GLY A 202 -3.57 -5.05 -13.84
CA GLY A 202 -2.18 -5.40 -13.59
C GLY A 202 -2.01 -6.87 -13.20
N ILE A 203 -2.76 -7.36 -12.22
CA ILE A 203 -2.70 -8.76 -11.79
C ILE A 203 -3.18 -9.73 -12.87
N TYR A 204 -4.09 -9.30 -13.75
CA TYR A 204 -4.54 -10.14 -14.86
C TYR A 204 -3.54 -10.17 -16.02
N VAL A 205 -3.06 -8.99 -16.46
CA VAL A 205 -2.24 -8.82 -17.67
C VAL A 205 -0.78 -9.17 -17.42
N ILE A 206 -0.16 -8.58 -16.40
CA ILE A 206 1.29 -8.64 -16.22
C ILE A 206 1.79 -10.06 -15.90
N PRO A 207 1.23 -10.80 -14.93
CA PRO A 207 1.68 -12.17 -14.70
C PRO A 207 1.44 -13.09 -15.89
N THR A 208 0.36 -12.84 -16.65
CA THR A 208 0.06 -13.62 -17.86
C THR A 208 1.10 -13.36 -18.96
N LEU A 209 1.51 -12.10 -19.16
CA LEU A 209 2.56 -11.73 -20.11
C LEU A 209 3.91 -12.30 -19.71
N LEU A 210 4.32 -12.15 -18.45
CA LEU A 210 5.58 -12.68 -17.94
C LEU A 210 5.65 -14.21 -18.07
N LYS A 211 4.55 -14.92 -17.76
CA LYS A 211 4.48 -16.38 -17.97
C LYS A 211 4.67 -16.78 -19.44
N LYS A 212 4.08 -16.05 -20.40
CA LYS A 212 4.27 -16.30 -21.83
C LYS A 212 5.67 -15.98 -22.31
N ALA A 213 6.27 -14.92 -21.76
CA ALA A 213 7.62 -14.46 -22.11
C ALA A 213 8.74 -15.26 -21.40
N LYS A 214 8.40 -16.12 -20.43
CA LYS A 214 9.37 -16.79 -19.53
C LYS A 214 10.59 -17.39 -20.23
N ARG A 215 10.40 -18.00 -21.40
CA ARG A 215 11.50 -18.60 -22.19
C ARG A 215 12.51 -17.59 -22.76
N PHE A 216 12.18 -16.31 -22.78
CA PHE A 216 13.01 -15.23 -23.30
C PHE A 216 13.58 -14.34 -22.18
N LEU A 217 13.12 -14.52 -20.93
CA LEU A 217 13.51 -13.70 -19.80
C LEU A 217 14.83 -14.23 -19.23
N ASN A 218 15.88 -13.45 -19.38
CA ASN A 218 17.10 -13.51 -18.57
C ASN A 218 17.09 -12.35 -17.56
N ASP A 219 18.09 -12.26 -16.70
CA ASP A 219 18.19 -11.23 -15.65
C ASP A 219 18.13 -9.81 -16.21
N GLU A 220 18.86 -9.57 -17.31
CA GLU A 220 18.91 -8.27 -17.98
C GLU A 220 17.54 -7.87 -18.54
N ILE A 221 16.91 -8.77 -19.30
CA ILE A 221 15.58 -8.50 -19.89
C ILE A 221 14.54 -8.32 -18.80
N LEU A 222 14.56 -9.14 -17.75
CA LEU A 222 13.62 -9.06 -16.64
C LEU A 222 13.74 -7.72 -15.90
N LEU A 223 14.98 -7.24 -15.67
CA LEU A 223 15.24 -5.94 -15.06
C LEU A 223 14.72 -4.79 -15.94
N ILE A 224 15.07 -4.80 -17.23
CA ILE A 224 14.65 -3.75 -18.18
C ILE A 224 13.12 -3.70 -18.27
N VAL A 225 12.46 -4.85 -18.41
CA VAL A 225 10.99 -4.93 -18.47
C VAL A 225 10.35 -4.44 -17.18
N SER A 226 10.89 -4.80 -16.02
CA SER A 226 10.34 -4.38 -14.73
C SER A 226 10.45 -2.87 -14.52
N ILE A 227 11.61 -2.28 -14.85
CA ILE A 227 11.81 -0.83 -14.77
C ILE A 227 10.95 -0.11 -15.83
N GLY A 228 10.87 -0.63 -17.05
CA GLY A 228 10.02 -0.07 -18.11
C GLY A 228 8.54 -0.07 -17.72
N LEU A 229 8.04 -1.14 -17.09
CA LEU A 229 6.68 -1.20 -16.54
C LEU A 229 6.49 -0.19 -15.41
N CYS A 230 7.51 -0.01 -14.53
CA CYS A 230 7.47 0.99 -13.46
C CYS A 230 7.29 2.39 -14.04
N PHE A 231 8.17 2.84 -14.94
CA PHE A 231 8.06 4.17 -15.55
C PHE A 231 6.80 4.34 -16.41
N GLY A 232 6.35 3.28 -17.07
CA GLY A 232 5.07 3.29 -17.81
C GLY A 232 3.88 3.56 -16.89
N MET A 233 3.86 2.95 -15.70
CA MET A 233 2.81 3.19 -14.70
C MET A 233 2.94 4.58 -14.06
N VAL A 234 4.16 5.07 -13.83
CA VAL A 234 4.42 6.45 -13.37
C VAL A 234 3.80 7.44 -14.36
N ALA A 235 4.13 7.34 -15.64
CA ALA A 235 3.59 8.23 -16.68
C ALA A 235 2.06 8.13 -16.80
N LEU A 236 1.49 6.94 -16.60
CA LEU A 236 0.03 6.75 -16.57
C LEU A 236 -0.61 7.42 -15.35
N ALA A 237 0.00 7.28 -14.18
CA ALA A 237 -0.48 7.88 -12.93
C ALA A 237 -0.48 9.41 -13.04
N GLU A 238 0.60 10.02 -13.54
CA GLU A 238 0.71 11.47 -13.73
C GLU A 238 -0.36 11.99 -14.70
N LYS A 239 -0.60 11.31 -15.81
CA LYS A 239 -1.68 11.68 -16.76
C LYS A 239 -3.07 11.66 -16.12
N MET A 240 -3.27 10.82 -15.09
CA MET A 240 -4.53 10.74 -14.36
C MET A 240 -4.60 11.75 -13.19
N GLY A 241 -3.55 12.55 -12.98
CA GLY A 241 -3.45 13.54 -11.91
C GLY A 241 -3.03 12.96 -10.56
N PHE A 242 -2.34 11.82 -10.55
CA PHE A 242 -1.74 11.20 -9.37
C PHE A 242 -0.22 11.40 -9.33
N SER A 243 0.41 11.16 -8.18
CA SER A 243 1.84 11.31 -8.02
C SER A 243 2.64 10.18 -8.70
N SER A 244 3.87 10.50 -9.16
CA SER A 244 4.86 9.55 -9.68
C SER A 244 5.14 8.41 -8.70
N ALA A 245 5.26 8.75 -7.41
CA ALA A 245 5.46 7.82 -6.31
C ALA A 245 4.36 6.73 -6.22
N LEU A 246 3.09 7.12 -6.38
CA LEU A 246 1.97 6.19 -6.41
C LEU A 246 2.05 5.23 -7.59
N GLY A 247 2.35 5.75 -8.80
CA GLY A 247 2.49 4.92 -9.99
C GLY A 247 3.57 3.85 -9.82
N ALA A 248 4.73 4.23 -9.31
CA ALA A 248 5.84 3.33 -9.02
C ALA A 248 5.46 2.25 -8.00
N PHE A 249 4.83 2.65 -6.89
CA PHE A 249 4.37 1.70 -5.86
C PHE A 249 3.35 0.70 -6.39
N ILE A 250 2.36 1.15 -7.16
CA ILE A 250 1.34 0.25 -7.73
C ILE A 250 1.98 -0.79 -8.63
N MET A 251 2.90 -0.39 -9.50
CA MET A 251 3.58 -1.34 -10.39
C MET A 251 4.43 -2.33 -9.58
N GLY A 252 5.18 -1.86 -8.59
CA GLY A 252 5.92 -2.74 -7.69
C GLY A 252 5.00 -3.77 -7.00
N SER A 253 3.87 -3.32 -6.47
CA SER A 253 2.89 -4.20 -5.81
C SER A 253 2.23 -5.22 -6.76
N ILE A 254 2.02 -4.86 -8.01
CA ILE A 254 1.52 -5.80 -9.04
C ILE A 254 2.58 -6.86 -9.34
N LEU A 255 3.84 -6.45 -9.51
CA LEU A 255 4.95 -7.37 -9.75
C LEU A 255 5.24 -8.26 -8.54
N ALA A 256 5.01 -7.78 -7.32
CA ALA A 256 5.13 -8.55 -6.07
C ALA A 256 4.25 -9.80 -6.03
N GLU A 257 3.10 -9.78 -6.71
CA GLU A 257 2.18 -10.94 -6.80
C GLU A 257 2.56 -11.91 -7.94
N THR A 258 3.59 -11.61 -8.74
CA THR A 258 4.07 -12.50 -9.82
C THR A 258 4.97 -13.62 -9.28
N ILE A 259 5.13 -14.68 -10.06
CA ILE A 259 6.03 -15.79 -9.71
C ILE A 259 7.48 -15.33 -9.66
N GLU A 260 7.86 -14.41 -10.54
CA GLU A 260 9.24 -13.88 -10.66
C GLU A 260 9.54 -12.76 -9.64
N SER A 261 8.62 -12.47 -8.71
CA SER A 261 8.74 -11.32 -7.79
C SER A 261 10.03 -11.31 -6.96
N GLU A 262 10.46 -12.45 -6.41
CA GLU A 262 11.71 -12.54 -5.62
C GLU A 262 12.96 -12.30 -6.48
N HIS A 263 12.89 -12.73 -7.73
CA HIS A 263 13.95 -12.50 -8.70
C HIS A 263 14.00 -11.01 -9.11
N ILE A 264 12.85 -10.41 -9.43
CA ILE A 264 12.74 -8.98 -9.74
C ILE A 264 13.22 -8.13 -8.56
N GLU A 265 12.79 -8.45 -7.35
CA GLU A 265 13.20 -7.76 -6.12
C GLU A 265 14.72 -7.76 -5.96
N ARG A 266 15.36 -8.93 -6.16
CA ARG A 266 16.81 -9.09 -6.07
C ARG A 266 17.55 -8.24 -7.11
N LEU A 267 17.05 -8.17 -8.35
CA LEU A 267 17.65 -7.38 -9.41
C LEU A 267 17.45 -5.86 -9.22
N VAL A 268 16.32 -5.46 -8.67
CA VAL A 268 15.96 -4.05 -8.46
C VAL A 268 16.59 -3.47 -7.19
N THR A 269 16.81 -4.29 -6.15
CA THR A 269 17.33 -3.83 -4.85
C THR A 269 18.62 -2.98 -4.96
N PRO A 270 19.66 -3.36 -5.72
CA PRO A 270 20.84 -2.53 -5.84
C PRO A 270 20.55 -1.14 -6.46
N ILE A 271 19.62 -1.06 -7.40
CA ILE A 271 19.21 0.20 -8.02
C ILE A 271 18.41 1.05 -7.03
N LYS A 272 17.46 0.43 -6.31
CA LYS A 272 16.71 1.06 -5.23
C LYS A 272 17.66 1.64 -4.16
N ASP A 273 18.66 0.89 -3.75
CA ASP A 273 19.60 1.33 -2.72
C ASP A 273 20.48 2.48 -3.21
N LEU A 274 20.95 2.44 -4.46
CA LEU A 274 21.70 3.51 -5.08
C LEU A 274 20.90 4.81 -5.15
N PHE A 275 19.72 4.75 -5.75
CA PHE A 275 18.86 5.93 -5.90
C PHE A 275 18.20 6.35 -4.59
N GLY A 276 18.02 5.44 -3.64
CA GLY A 276 17.65 5.75 -2.27
C GLY A 276 18.72 6.60 -1.58
N ALA A 277 20.02 6.27 -1.74
CA ALA A 277 21.09 7.11 -1.23
C ALA A 277 21.07 8.50 -1.87
N VAL A 278 20.87 8.58 -3.20
CA VAL A 278 20.73 9.87 -3.91
C VAL A 278 19.58 10.68 -3.33
N PHE A 279 18.43 10.06 -3.12
CA PHE A 279 17.26 10.71 -2.53
C PHE A 279 17.54 11.27 -1.13
N PHE A 280 18.07 10.44 -0.21
CA PHE A 280 18.32 10.89 1.15
C PHE A 280 19.40 11.96 1.26
N VAL A 281 20.42 11.93 0.41
CA VAL A 281 21.41 13.02 0.31
C VAL A 281 20.74 14.29 -0.19
N SER A 282 19.92 14.20 -1.24
CA SER A 282 19.15 15.34 -1.75
C SER A 282 18.23 15.94 -0.69
N VAL A 283 17.55 15.09 0.11
CA VAL A 283 16.76 15.50 1.26
C VAL A 283 17.60 16.30 2.26
N GLY A 284 18.81 15.82 2.59
CA GLY A 284 19.73 16.49 3.48
C GLY A 284 20.16 17.88 2.97
N MET A 285 20.40 18.02 1.66
CA MET A 285 20.76 19.29 1.01
C MET A 285 19.68 20.36 1.11
N MET A 286 18.43 19.96 1.15
CA MET A 286 17.28 20.86 1.27
C MET A 286 17.10 21.39 2.70
N VAL A 287 17.84 20.87 3.69
CA VAL A 287 17.76 21.33 5.07
C VAL A 287 18.58 22.62 5.25
N SER A 288 17.90 23.72 5.58
CA SER A 288 18.53 25.00 5.90
C SER A 288 18.82 25.11 7.39
N PRO A 289 20.08 25.33 7.83
CA PRO A 289 20.42 25.57 9.24
C PRO A 289 19.66 26.75 9.85
N GLN A 290 19.41 27.79 9.06
CA GLN A 290 18.66 28.97 9.48
C GLN A 290 17.21 28.60 9.84
N VAL A 291 16.55 27.83 8.98
CA VAL A 291 15.17 27.37 9.23
C VAL A 291 15.11 26.49 10.50
N VAL A 292 16.07 25.58 10.68
CA VAL A 292 16.15 24.72 11.86
C VAL A 292 16.32 25.54 13.13
N THR A 293 17.23 26.53 13.12
CA THR A 293 17.49 27.40 14.30
C THR A 293 16.34 28.35 14.60
N GLN A 294 15.61 28.83 13.58
CA GLN A 294 14.44 29.68 13.79
C GLN A 294 13.23 28.90 14.32
N ASN A 295 13.12 27.63 13.97
CA ASN A 295 11.98 26.78 14.34
C ASN A 295 12.32 25.71 15.40
N TRP A 296 13.39 25.92 16.20
CA TRP A 296 13.85 24.94 17.19
C TRP A 296 12.77 24.53 18.21
N VAL A 297 11.89 25.48 18.58
CA VAL A 297 10.78 25.21 19.51
C VAL A 297 9.78 24.24 18.87
N ALA A 298 9.40 24.45 17.61
CA ALA A 298 8.50 23.55 16.89
C ALA A 298 9.13 22.15 16.76
N ILE A 299 10.41 22.07 16.42
CA ILE A 299 11.13 20.80 16.31
C ILE A 299 11.14 20.07 17.66
N LEU A 300 11.46 20.75 18.75
CA LEU A 300 11.49 20.16 20.09
C LEU A 300 10.11 19.65 20.51
N VAL A 301 9.07 20.48 20.31
CA VAL A 301 7.68 20.11 20.62
C VAL A 301 7.27 18.87 19.82
N LEU A 302 7.55 18.84 18.52
CA LEU A 302 7.19 17.71 17.67
C LEU A 302 7.94 16.43 18.06
N VAL A 303 9.23 16.50 18.42
CA VAL A 303 9.99 15.34 18.92
C VAL A 303 9.39 14.81 20.23
N VAL A 304 9.09 15.71 21.19
CA VAL A 304 8.48 15.30 22.46
C VAL A 304 7.09 14.70 22.23
N VAL A 305 6.28 15.33 21.40
CA VAL A 305 4.94 14.82 21.02
C VAL A 305 5.05 13.43 20.42
N LEU A 306 5.98 13.24 19.50
CA LEU A 306 6.22 11.93 18.86
C LEU A 306 6.61 10.88 19.92
N LEU A 307 7.62 11.13 20.75
CA LEU A 307 8.09 10.18 21.74
C LEU A 307 7.01 9.81 22.76
N VAL A 308 6.25 10.80 23.24
CA VAL A 308 5.26 10.59 24.32
C VAL A 308 3.94 10.06 23.79
N PHE A 309 3.31 10.77 22.84
CA PHE A 309 1.96 10.43 22.40
C PHE A 309 1.94 9.23 21.48
N ASP A 310 2.95 9.04 20.64
CA ASP A 310 3.05 7.86 19.80
C ASP A 310 3.19 6.60 20.65
N SER A 311 4.10 6.61 21.65
CA SER A 311 4.21 5.50 22.61
C SER A 311 2.90 5.23 23.34
N LEU A 312 2.16 6.28 23.71
CA LEU A 312 0.89 6.17 24.43
C LEU A 312 -0.20 5.52 23.56
N PHE A 313 -0.40 6.03 22.33
CA PHE A 313 -1.45 5.51 21.44
C PHE A 313 -1.13 4.11 20.95
N VAL A 314 0.12 3.80 20.65
CA VAL A 314 0.56 2.46 20.29
C VAL A 314 0.36 1.49 21.45
N SER A 315 0.83 1.84 22.66
CA SER A 315 0.63 0.99 23.85
C SER A 315 -0.85 0.79 24.14
N GLY A 316 -1.67 1.85 24.04
CA GLY A 316 -3.12 1.79 24.17
C GLY A 316 -3.75 0.85 23.16
N GLY A 317 -3.34 0.91 21.89
CA GLY A 317 -3.82 0.03 20.84
C GLY A 317 -3.49 -1.45 21.08
N VAL A 318 -2.28 -1.75 21.56
CA VAL A 318 -1.86 -3.12 21.91
C VAL A 318 -2.66 -3.64 23.11
N LEU A 319 -2.92 -2.80 24.12
CA LEU A 319 -3.77 -3.17 25.26
C LEU A 319 -5.22 -3.41 24.82
N LEU A 320 -5.79 -2.56 23.97
CA LEU A 320 -7.11 -2.75 23.39
C LEU A 320 -7.22 -4.05 22.56
N ALA A 321 -6.10 -4.47 21.97
CA ALA A 321 -6.00 -5.75 21.27
C ALA A 321 -5.84 -6.96 22.23
N GLY A 322 -5.79 -6.76 23.56
CA GLY A 322 -5.66 -7.81 24.55
C GLY A 322 -4.30 -8.53 24.57
N ARG A 323 -3.18 -7.81 24.33
CA ARG A 323 -1.85 -8.42 24.18
C ARG A 323 -0.93 -8.25 25.40
N GLY A 324 -1.46 -7.82 26.53
CA GLY A 324 -0.74 -7.65 27.79
C GLY A 324 0.14 -6.40 27.83
N LEU A 325 0.36 -5.92 29.07
CA LEU A 325 1.05 -4.64 29.35
C LEU A 325 2.50 -4.64 28.87
N ARG A 326 3.21 -5.76 29.03
CA ARG A 326 4.61 -5.86 28.61
C ARG A 326 4.75 -5.67 27.10
N ASN A 327 3.96 -6.37 26.30
CA ASN A 327 3.96 -6.22 24.85
C ASN A 327 3.54 -4.80 24.44
N ALA A 328 2.60 -4.18 25.16
CA ALA A 328 2.14 -2.83 24.89
C ALA A 328 3.26 -1.80 25.05
N VAL A 329 3.96 -1.81 26.19
CA VAL A 329 5.06 -0.88 26.46
C VAL A 329 6.21 -1.07 25.47
N HIS A 330 6.64 -2.32 25.22
CA HIS A 330 7.71 -2.58 24.26
C HIS A 330 7.34 -2.14 22.84
N THR A 331 6.10 -2.39 22.39
CA THR A 331 5.65 -1.95 21.06
C THR A 331 5.59 -0.42 20.97
N GLY A 332 5.05 0.26 22.00
CA GLY A 332 4.94 1.71 22.02
C GLY A 332 6.29 2.40 21.95
N PHE A 333 7.24 1.95 22.75
CA PHE A 333 8.60 2.51 22.73
C PHE A 333 9.38 2.18 21.45
N SER A 334 8.99 1.14 20.74
CA SER A 334 9.66 0.73 19.49
C SER A 334 9.21 1.52 18.28
N LEU A 335 8.00 2.08 18.28
CA LEU A 335 7.42 2.78 17.13
C LEU A 335 7.46 4.30 17.26
N ALA A 336 7.97 4.84 18.36
CA ALA A 336 7.97 6.28 18.67
C ALA A 336 9.11 7.03 17.96
N GLN A 337 9.25 6.89 16.68
CA GLN A 337 10.15 7.68 15.84
C GLN A 337 9.49 7.95 14.48
N LEU A 338 9.85 9.08 13.87
CA LEU A 338 9.34 9.44 12.56
C LEU A 338 9.99 8.57 11.46
N GLY A 339 9.20 8.12 10.50
CA GLY A 339 9.65 7.36 9.35
C GLY A 339 9.83 8.22 8.09
N GLU A 340 10.36 7.57 7.05
CA GLU A 340 10.61 8.18 5.75
C GLU A 340 9.33 8.72 5.09
N PHE A 341 8.17 8.09 5.28
CA PHE A 341 6.90 8.60 4.78
C PHE A 341 6.54 9.98 5.36
N GLY A 342 6.97 10.31 6.58
CA GLY A 342 6.71 11.61 7.17
C GLY A 342 7.27 12.76 6.33
N PHE A 343 8.54 12.72 5.93
CA PHE A 343 9.12 13.78 5.11
C PHE A 343 8.81 13.62 3.60
N ILE A 344 8.48 12.41 3.10
CA ILE A 344 7.97 12.24 1.73
C ILE A 344 6.60 12.94 1.60
N ILE A 345 5.72 12.81 2.58
CA ILE A 345 4.45 13.54 2.64
C ILE A 345 4.70 15.05 2.75
N ALA A 346 5.71 15.49 3.52
CA ALA A 346 6.10 16.90 3.59
C ALA A 346 6.57 17.43 2.23
N SER A 347 7.44 16.69 1.54
CA SER A 347 7.92 17.03 0.19
C SER A 347 6.77 17.14 -0.81
N LEU A 348 5.85 16.18 -0.78
CA LEU A 348 4.65 16.21 -1.59
C LEU A 348 3.79 17.46 -1.30
N GLY A 349 3.60 17.80 -0.03
CA GLY A 349 2.84 18.97 0.37
C GLY A 349 3.46 20.28 -0.14
N VAL A 350 4.79 20.41 -0.10
CA VAL A 350 5.52 21.56 -0.64
C VAL A 350 5.41 21.60 -2.16
N SER A 351 5.62 20.49 -2.87
CA SER A 351 5.54 20.43 -4.34
C SER A 351 4.15 20.80 -4.88
N LEU A 352 3.10 20.52 -4.11
CA LEU A 352 1.72 20.87 -4.44
C LEU A 352 1.33 22.29 -3.98
N GLY A 353 2.24 23.04 -3.32
CA GLY A 353 1.94 24.37 -2.75
C GLY A 353 0.93 24.33 -1.59
N ALA A 354 0.67 23.16 -1.02
CA ALA A 354 -0.28 22.96 0.08
C ALA A 354 0.36 23.18 1.46
N VAL A 355 1.68 23.09 1.52
CA VAL A 355 2.50 23.22 2.73
C VAL A 355 3.64 24.19 2.46
N SER A 356 3.91 25.08 3.40
CA SER A 356 5.01 26.06 3.31
C SER A 356 6.38 25.37 3.28
N GLU A 357 7.32 25.92 2.51
CA GLU A 357 8.65 25.34 2.28
C GLU A 357 9.46 25.11 3.58
N TYR A 358 9.27 25.94 4.62
CA TYR A 358 9.98 25.82 5.89
C TYR A 358 9.59 24.57 6.70
N ILE A 359 8.40 23.99 6.44
CA ILE A 359 7.91 22.81 7.17
C ILE A 359 8.74 21.57 6.81
N TYR A 360 9.18 21.46 5.57
CA TYR A 360 9.98 20.33 5.13
C TYR A 360 11.29 20.17 5.92
N PRO A 361 12.18 21.21 6.05
CA PRO A 361 13.36 21.12 6.90
C PRO A 361 13.05 20.84 8.38
N VAL A 362 11.93 21.35 8.91
CA VAL A 362 11.49 21.07 10.28
C VAL A 362 11.19 19.57 10.45
N ILE A 363 10.44 18.97 9.55
CA ILE A 363 10.09 17.54 9.59
C ILE A 363 11.32 16.66 9.40
N VAL A 364 12.26 17.03 8.52
CA VAL A 364 13.53 16.31 8.37
C VAL A 364 14.36 16.39 9.65
N ALA A 365 14.41 17.55 10.33
CA ALA A 365 15.09 17.66 11.63
C ALA A 365 14.43 16.78 12.70
N VAL A 366 13.10 16.75 12.77
CA VAL A 366 12.34 15.83 13.66
C VAL A 366 12.69 14.38 13.35
N PHE A 367 12.72 14.00 12.05
CA PHE A 367 13.12 12.66 11.62
C PHE A 367 14.53 12.30 12.13
N VAL A 368 15.52 13.14 11.87
CA VAL A 368 16.91 12.87 12.29
C VAL A 368 17.02 12.73 13.80
N ILE A 369 16.45 13.66 14.56
CA ILE A 369 16.54 13.66 16.03
C ILE A 369 15.81 12.45 16.62
N SER A 370 14.60 12.17 16.17
CA SER A 370 13.82 11.03 16.69
C SER A 370 14.47 9.69 16.40
N ASN A 371 15.07 9.53 15.21
CA ASN A 371 15.76 8.30 14.83
C ASN A 371 17.12 8.12 15.55
N LEU A 372 17.84 9.20 15.88
CA LEU A 372 19.01 9.13 16.76
C LEU A 372 18.65 8.69 18.18
N ILE A 373 17.49 9.10 18.68
CA ILE A 373 17.00 8.75 20.02
C ILE A 373 16.41 7.34 20.04
N ALA A 374 15.86 6.85 18.95
CA ALA A 374 15.10 5.59 18.86
C ALA A 374 15.78 4.36 19.49
N PRO A 375 17.07 4.04 19.24
CA PRO A 375 17.70 2.88 19.87
C PRO A 375 17.76 2.98 21.39
N PHE A 376 17.97 4.17 21.95
CA PHE A 376 17.97 4.41 23.39
C PHE A 376 16.56 4.31 23.97
N PHE A 377 15.58 4.80 23.23
CA PHE A 377 14.18 4.76 23.62
C PHE A 377 13.65 3.33 23.63
N ILE A 378 13.99 2.51 22.63
CA ILE A 378 13.68 1.07 22.61
C ILE A 378 14.28 0.36 23.84
N LYS A 379 15.54 0.65 24.20
CA LYS A 379 16.16 0.09 25.41
C LYS A 379 15.47 0.52 26.69
N ALA A 380 14.92 1.72 26.74
CA ALA A 380 14.19 2.24 27.89
C ALA A 380 12.82 1.57 28.11
N SER A 381 12.33 0.77 27.18
CA SER A 381 11.03 0.08 27.29
C SER A 381 10.95 -0.89 28.48
N GLU A 382 12.01 -1.67 28.76
CA GLU A 382 12.01 -2.61 29.89
C GLU A 382 12.04 -1.88 31.24
N PRO A 383 12.92 -0.90 31.50
CA PRO A 383 12.83 -0.05 32.69
C PRO A 383 11.47 0.64 32.87
N ALA A 384 10.90 1.16 31.77
CA ALA A 384 9.58 1.78 31.79
C ALA A 384 8.47 0.79 32.20
N TYR A 385 8.49 -0.43 31.66
CA TYR A 385 7.57 -1.49 32.05
C TYR A 385 7.71 -1.82 33.55
N GLN A 386 8.95 -1.99 34.05
CA GLN A 386 9.19 -2.28 35.47
C GLN A 386 8.72 -1.14 36.39
N LEU A 387 8.89 0.11 35.97
CA LEU A 387 8.40 1.28 36.71
C LEU A 387 6.87 1.29 36.78
N LEU A 388 6.20 0.97 35.66
CA LEU A 388 4.74 0.86 35.60
C LEU A 388 4.22 -0.26 36.52
N CYS A 389 4.88 -1.43 36.50
CA CYS A 389 4.53 -2.54 37.40
C CYS A 389 4.64 -2.18 38.89
N LYS A 390 5.61 -1.32 39.27
CA LYS A 390 5.76 -0.85 40.66
C LYS A 390 4.72 0.20 41.07
N ARG A 391 4.17 0.95 40.13
CA ARG A 391 3.22 2.04 40.40
C ARG A 391 1.77 1.66 40.24
N LEU A 392 1.45 0.65 39.45
CA LEU A 392 0.09 0.21 39.21
C LEU A 392 -0.40 -0.70 40.34
N PRO A 393 -1.67 -0.58 40.78
CA PRO A 393 -2.28 -1.51 41.74
C PRO A 393 -2.31 -2.94 41.19
N GLU A 394 -2.03 -3.94 42.03
CA GLU A 394 -2.00 -5.36 41.62
C GLU A 394 -3.23 -5.83 40.82
N PRO A 395 -4.51 -5.48 41.20
CA PRO A 395 -5.66 -5.93 40.45
C PRO A 395 -5.76 -5.34 39.03
N LEU A 396 -5.23 -4.14 38.83
CA LEU A 396 -5.15 -3.51 37.52
C LEU A 396 -4.04 -4.15 36.66
N LEU A 397 -2.91 -4.44 37.29
CA LEU A 397 -1.79 -5.10 36.64
C LEU A 397 -2.18 -6.50 36.16
N ALA A 398 -2.82 -7.30 37.00
CA ALA A 398 -3.29 -8.64 36.64
C ALA A 398 -4.25 -8.60 35.42
N LYS A 399 -5.15 -7.61 35.38
CA LYS A 399 -6.09 -7.43 34.27
C LYS A 399 -5.42 -6.95 32.98
N LEU A 400 -4.38 -6.11 33.08
CA LEU A 400 -3.67 -5.57 31.91
C LEU A 400 -2.61 -6.54 31.38
N ASP A 401 -2.09 -7.47 32.20
CA ASP A 401 -1.04 -8.40 31.79
C ASP A 401 -1.62 -9.73 31.26
N GLU A 402 -2.95 -9.90 31.34
CA GLU A 402 -3.66 -11.06 30.81
C GLU A 402 -3.66 -11.03 29.28
N ASP A 403 -2.85 -11.90 28.65
CA ASP A 403 -2.86 -12.07 27.19
C ASP A 403 -4.03 -12.95 26.75
N GLN A 404 -5.11 -12.33 26.30
CA GLN A 404 -6.35 -12.99 25.87
C GLN A 404 -6.18 -13.83 24.59
N SER A 405 -5.00 -13.82 23.95
CA SER A 405 -4.74 -14.61 22.73
C SER A 405 -4.65 -16.12 23.01
N GLN A 406 -4.49 -16.53 24.28
CA GLN A 406 -4.33 -17.93 24.66
C GLN A 406 -5.63 -18.64 25.06
N SER A 407 -6.77 -17.96 25.09
CA SER A 407 -8.07 -18.58 25.39
C SER A 407 -8.63 -19.34 24.19
N PRO A 408 -8.76 -20.67 24.23
CA PRO A 408 -9.38 -21.44 23.16
C PRO A 408 -10.89 -21.29 23.23
N ASN A 409 -11.47 -20.29 22.54
CA ASN A 409 -12.91 -20.17 22.40
C ASN A 409 -13.45 -21.09 21.30
N SER A 410 -14.23 -22.08 21.70
CA SER A 410 -14.88 -23.12 20.88
C SER A 410 -16.02 -22.62 19.95
N THR A 411 -16.20 -21.31 19.77
CA THR A 411 -17.19 -20.72 18.84
C THR A 411 -16.61 -20.34 17.47
N ASN A 412 -15.40 -20.84 17.13
CA ASN A 412 -14.65 -20.32 15.99
C ASN A 412 -15.06 -20.89 14.61
N ALA A 413 -15.71 -22.04 14.54
CA ALA A 413 -16.02 -22.66 13.24
C ALA A 413 -17.11 -21.92 12.45
N GLU A 414 -18.22 -21.56 13.10
CA GLU A 414 -19.33 -20.82 12.47
C GLU A 414 -18.90 -19.39 12.08
N LYS A 415 -18.18 -18.69 12.98
CA LYS A 415 -17.61 -17.36 12.68
C LYS A 415 -16.62 -17.41 11.52
N SER A 416 -15.83 -18.48 11.40
CA SER A 416 -14.89 -18.69 10.29
C SER A 416 -15.60 -18.86 8.94
N GLU A 417 -16.70 -19.63 8.88
CA GLU A 417 -17.48 -19.83 7.65
C GLU A 417 -18.25 -18.56 7.24
N TRP A 418 -18.80 -17.80 8.19
CA TRP A 418 -19.37 -16.48 7.92
C TRP A 418 -18.34 -15.50 7.38
N LYS A 419 -17.13 -15.46 7.97
CA LYS A 419 -16.05 -14.61 7.49
C LYS A 419 -15.61 -14.97 6.08
N LYS A 420 -15.51 -16.25 5.74
CA LYS A 420 -15.22 -16.74 4.38
C LYS A 420 -16.30 -16.33 3.39
N LEU A 421 -17.58 -16.51 3.76
CA LEU A 421 -18.72 -16.17 2.91
C LEU A 421 -18.77 -14.67 2.66
N LEU A 422 -18.73 -13.82 3.68
CA LEU A 422 -18.75 -12.36 3.56
C LEU A 422 -17.54 -11.84 2.76
N LYS A 423 -16.33 -12.34 3.02
CA LYS A 423 -15.12 -11.99 2.26
C LYS A 423 -15.29 -12.30 0.77
N SER A 424 -15.85 -13.46 0.43
CA SER A 424 -16.09 -13.85 -0.97
C SER A 424 -17.16 -12.98 -1.64
N TYR A 425 -18.21 -12.59 -0.93
CA TYR A 425 -19.23 -11.67 -1.44
C TYR A 425 -18.67 -10.27 -1.69
N ILE A 426 -18.00 -9.68 -0.70
CA ILE A 426 -17.43 -8.33 -0.79
C ILE A 426 -16.40 -8.26 -1.93
N LEU A 427 -15.47 -9.22 -1.98
CA LEU A 427 -14.43 -9.24 -3.01
C LEU A 427 -15.02 -9.32 -4.42
N ARG A 428 -16.08 -10.10 -4.63
CA ARG A 428 -16.75 -10.18 -5.93
C ARG A 428 -17.49 -8.91 -6.28
N ILE A 429 -18.23 -8.33 -5.34
CA ILE A 429 -18.95 -7.07 -5.57
C ILE A 429 -17.94 -5.97 -5.93
N MET A 430 -16.82 -5.87 -5.23
CA MET A 430 -15.75 -4.91 -5.56
C MET A 430 -15.16 -5.17 -6.95
N LEU A 431 -14.74 -6.40 -7.22
CA LEU A 431 -14.09 -6.79 -8.48
C LEU A 431 -14.98 -6.49 -9.68
N TYR A 432 -16.19 -7.03 -9.68
CA TYR A 432 -17.11 -6.84 -10.79
C TYR A 432 -17.68 -5.42 -10.85
N GLY A 433 -17.92 -4.77 -9.69
CA GLY A 433 -18.38 -3.40 -9.63
C GLY A 433 -17.42 -2.42 -10.30
N VAL A 434 -16.11 -2.57 -10.04
CA VAL A 434 -15.07 -1.73 -10.67
C VAL A 434 -14.99 -1.96 -12.18
N VAL A 435 -14.99 -3.23 -12.62
CA VAL A 435 -14.97 -3.55 -14.06
C VAL A 435 -16.20 -2.99 -14.78
N LEU A 436 -17.38 -3.13 -14.20
CA LEU A 436 -18.63 -2.61 -14.75
C LEU A 436 -18.61 -1.08 -14.85
N THR A 437 -18.10 -0.40 -13.81
CA THR A 437 -17.93 1.06 -13.83
C THR A 437 -16.92 1.49 -14.89
N ALA A 438 -15.80 0.77 -15.03
CA ALA A 438 -14.79 1.05 -16.05
C ALA A 438 -15.37 0.90 -17.48
N ILE A 439 -16.14 -0.16 -17.73
CA ILE A 439 -16.80 -0.36 -19.03
C ILE A 439 -17.78 0.78 -19.32
N ASN A 440 -18.55 1.25 -18.32
CA ASN A 440 -19.48 2.37 -18.48
C ASN A 440 -18.76 3.67 -18.80
N LEU A 441 -17.69 4.00 -18.09
CA LEU A 441 -16.88 5.19 -18.35
C LEU A 441 -16.20 5.14 -19.71
N ALA A 442 -15.64 3.99 -20.10
CA ALA A 442 -15.04 3.78 -21.42
C ALA A 442 -16.07 3.92 -22.54
N SER A 443 -17.29 3.43 -22.34
CA SER A 443 -18.40 3.62 -23.29
C SER A 443 -18.72 5.10 -23.50
N GLY A 444 -18.81 5.88 -22.44
CA GLY A 444 -19.02 7.33 -22.55
C GLY A 444 -17.88 8.06 -23.25
N ALA A 445 -16.62 7.69 -22.94
CA ALA A 445 -15.43 8.35 -23.46
C ALA A 445 -15.11 8.00 -24.93
N PHE A 446 -15.30 6.75 -25.34
CA PHE A 446 -14.86 6.26 -26.64
C PHE A 446 -16.04 5.89 -27.57
N LEU A 447 -17.06 5.20 -27.06
CA LEU A 447 -18.13 4.69 -27.87
C LEU A 447 -19.10 5.80 -28.30
N SER A 448 -19.38 6.77 -27.42
CA SER A 448 -20.27 7.89 -27.71
C SER A 448 -19.77 8.76 -28.89
N PRO A 449 -18.52 9.25 -28.92
CA PRO A 449 -18.02 10.00 -30.07
C PRO A 449 -17.90 9.13 -31.32
N LEU A 450 -17.57 7.84 -31.17
CA LEU A 450 -17.41 6.91 -32.31
C LEU A 450 -18.75 6.66 -33.01
N VAL A 451 -19.83 6.41 -32.26
CA VAL A 451 -21.18 6.26 -32.79
C VAL A 451 -21.69 7.58 -33.39
N GLY A 452 -21.34 8.74 -32.77
CA GLY A 452 -21.64 10.06 -33.32
C GLY A 452 -21.01 10.29 -34.69
N ASN A 453 -19.78 9.87 -34.90
CA ASN A 453 -19.05 10.00 -36.17
C ASN A 453 -19.53 9.01 -37.25
N ILE A 454 -19.86 7.78 -36.87
CA ILE A 454 -20.32 6.72 -37.82
C ILE A 454 -21.77 6.99 -38.30
N PHE A 455 -22.61 7.52 -37.42
CA PHE A 455 -24.02 7.77 -37.70
C PHE A 455 -24.40 9.26 -37.48
N PRO A 456 -23.84 10.20 -38.23
CA PRO A 456 -24.05 11.63 -37.98
C PRO A 456 -25.52 12.02 -38.08
N ASN A 457 -26.27 11.44 -39.02
CA ASN A 457 -27.68 11.77 -39.31
C ASN A 457 -28.71 10.95 -38.51
N ALA A 458 -28.27 10.04 -37.62
CA ALA A 458 -29.19 9.27 -36.79
C ALA A 458 -29.76 10.12 -35.64
N SER A 459 -31.02 9.81 -35.26
CA SER A 459 -31.63 10.45 -34.10
C SER A 459 -30.84 10.18 -32.80
N ASP A 460 -30.85 11.10 -31.85
CA ASP A 460 -30.17 10.95 -30.58
C ASP A 460 -30.63 9.72 -29.79
N VAL A 461 -31.92 9.37 -29.94
CA VAL A 461 -32.49 8.15 -29.35
C VAL A 461 -31.85 6.90 -29.95
N LEU A 462 -31.66 6.85 -31.27
CA LEU A 462 -31.04 5.71 -31.94
C LEU A 462 -29.56 5.57 -31.56
N LYS A 463 -28.82 6.69 -31.50
CA LYS A 463 -27.44 6.72 -31.03
C LYS A 463 -27.32 6.20 -29.59
N SER A 464 -28.14 6.70 -28.66
CA SER A 464 -28.19 6.25 -27.27
C SER A 464 -28.55 4.78 -27.15
N LEU A 465 -29.44 4.28 -27.98
CA LEU A 465 -29.84 2.87 -27.99
C LEU A 465 -28.68 1.96 -28.42
N ILE A 466 -27.97 2.31 -29.50
CA ILE A 466 -26.80 1.56 -29.98
C ILE A 466 -25.71 1.53 -28.89
N ILE A 467 -25.38 2.69 -28.28
CA ILE A 467 -24.39 2.80 -27.22
C ILE A 467 -24.77 1.92 -26.02
N THR A 468 -26.03 1.99 -25.59
CA THR A 468 -26.54 1.21 -24.45
C THR A 468 -26.48 -0.29 -24.70
N ILE A 469 -26.89 -0.76 -25.88
CA ILE A 469 -26.84 -2.18 -26.23
C ILE A 469 -25.40 -2.69 -26.23
N ILE A 470 -24.47 -1.97 -26.85
CA ILE A 470 -23.05 -2.37 -26.90
C ILE A 470 -22.45 -2.37 -25.49
N THR A 471 -22.77 -1.36 -24.67
CA THR A 471 -22.30 -1.25 -23.28
C THR A 471 -22.81 -2.43 -22.44
N ILE A 472 -24.13 -2.72 -22.49
CA ILE A 472 -24.72 -3.84 -21.75
C ILE A 472 -24.18 -5.17 -22.26
N ALA A 473 -23.97 -5.34 -23.56
CA ALA A 473 -23.37 -6.55 -24.11
C ALA A 473 -21.94 -6.77 -23.61
N ALA A 474 -21.12 -5.71 -23.54
CA ALA A 474 -19.78 -5.76 -22.96
C ALA A 474 -19.81 -6.06 -21.45
N MET A 475 -20.80 -5.53 -20.72
CA MET A 475 -20.99 -5.76 -19.29
C MET A 475 -21.60 -7.13 -18.95
N ALA A 476 -22.31 -7.78 -19.87
CA ALA A 476 -23.11 -8.98 -19.62
C ALA A 476 -22.33 -10.11 -18.90
N PRO A 477 -21.08 -10.48 -19.29
CA PRO A 477 -20.35 -11.55 -18.61
C PRO A 477 -20.03 -11.20 -17.14
N PHE A 478 -19.77 -9.93 -16.85
CA PHE A 478 -19.43 -9.46 -15.50
C PHE A 478 -20.68 -9.30 -14.62
N LEU A 479 -21.80 -8.83 -15.17
CA LEU A 479 -23.10 -8.79 -14.49
C LEU A 479 -23.57 -10.20 -14.09
N TYR A 480 -23.38 -11.17 -14.99
CA TYR A 480 -23.69 -12.57 -14.70
C TYR A 480 -22.77 -13.13 -13.61
N GLY A 481 -21.44 -12.90 -13.70
CA GLY A 481 -20.48 -13.33 -12.69
C GLY A 481 -20.77 -12.71 -11.30
N MET A 482 -21.24 -11.46 -11.28
CA MET A 482 -21.69 -10.80 -10.06
C MET A 482 -23.00 -11.41 -9.54
N GLY A 483 -23.96 -11.75 -10.42
CA GLY A 483 -25.30 -12.25 -10.07
C GLY A 483 -25.35 -13.71 -9.60
N ILE A 484 -24.39 -14.56 -9.98
CA ILE A 484 -24.44 -16.01 -9.69
C ILE A 484 -23.46 -16.36 -8.56
N SER A 485 -23.90 -17.26 -7.69
CA SER A 485 -23.06 -17.79 -6.60
C SER A 485 -22.06 -18.83 -7.16
N SER A 486 -20.76 -18.69 -6.78
CA SER A 486 -19.75 -19.72 -7.09
C SER A 486 -19.91 -20.94 -6.18
N GLY A 487 -19.27 -22.06 -6.57
CA GLY A 487 -19.27 -23.28 -5.77
C GLY A 487 -18.76 -23.07 -4.33
N SER A 488 -17.79 -22.15 -4.11
CA SER A 488 -17.28 -21.86 -2.78
C SER A 488 -18.28 -21.10 -1.90
N ILE A 489 -19.03 -20.15 -2.47
CA ILE A 489 -20.11 -19.44 -1.76
C ILE A 489 -21.24 -20.40 -1.42
N ASN A 490 -21.63 -21.26 -2.37
CA ASN A 490 -22.70 -22.25 -2.15
C ASN A 490 -22.29 -23.26 -1.07
N SER A 491 -21.02 -23.72 -1.06
CA SER A 491 -20.56 -24.67 -0.04
C SER A 491 -20.53 -24.07 1.37
N SER A 492 -20.04 -22.83 1.53
CA SER A 492 -20.06 -22.14 2.84
C SER A 492 -21.49 -21.80 3.28
N ALA A 493 -22.34 -21.36 2.37
CA ALA A 493 -23.76 -21.11 2.65
C ALA A 493 -24.50 -22.40 3.09
N HIS A 494 -24.22 -23.52 2.42
CA HIS A 494 -24.80 -24.81 2.79
C HIS A 494 -24.38 -25.27 4.18
N LYS A 495 -23.08 -25.15 4.52
CA LYS A 495 -22.56 -25.47 5.85
C LYS A 495 -23.18 -24.61 6.94
N LEU A 496 -23.35 -23.31 6.70
CA LEU A 496 -23.96 -22.38 7.64
C LEU A 496 -25.46 -22.68 7.86
N ILE A 497 -26.20 -23.05 6.81
CA ILE A 497 -27.61 -23.42 6.92
C ILE A 497 -27.76 -24.76 7.64
N GLN A 498 -26.87 -25.74 7.40
CA GLN A 498 -26.86 -27.00 8.11
C GLN A 498 -26.54 -26.83 9.60
N ALA A 499 -25.61 -25.91 9.95
CA ALA A 499 -25.25 -25.63 11.32
C ALA A 499 -26.41 -24.95 12.11
N LYS A 500 -27.13 -24.01 11.47
CA LYS A 500 -28.31 -23.32 12.05
C LYS A 500 -29.30 -22.93 10.94
N PRO A 501 -30.53 -23.46 10.94
CA PRO A 501 -31.58 -23.14 9.97
C PRO A 501 -31.93 -21.64 9.91
N SER A 502 -31.76 -20.90 11.01
CA SER A 502 -31.99 -19.44 11.08
C SER A 502 -31.04 -18.64 10.20
N ASN A 503 -29.87 -19.18 9.84
CA ASN A 503 -28.90 -18.54 8.94
C ASN A 503 -29.43 -18.40 7.49
N ARG A 504 -30.56 -19.01 7.17
CA ARG A 504 -31.23 -18.87 5.86
C ARG A 504 -31.58 -17.42 5.54
N TRP A 505 -32.11 -16.68 6.50
CA TRP A 505 -32.57 -15.30 6.29
C TRP A 505 -31.44 -14.31 5.99
N PRO A 506 -30.33 -14.27 6.76
CA PRO A 506 -29.19 -13.42 6.41
C PRO A 506 -28.54 -13.76 5.06
N ILE A 507 -28.47 -15.04 4.70
CA ILE A 507 -27.90 -15.48 3.40
C ILE A 507 -28.83 -15.06 2.26
N LEU A 508 -30.15 -15.14 2.45
CA LEU A 508 -31.14 -14.69 1.47
C LEU A 508 -31.09 -13.17 1.32
N ALA A 509 -30.93 -12.41 2.40
CA ALA A 509 -30.73 -10.96 2.37
C ALA A 509 -29.47 -10.58 1.58
N LEU A 510 -28.34 -11.25 1.80
CA LEU A 510 -27.11 -11.03 1.04
C LEU A 510 -27.32 -11.30 -0.46
N THR A 511 -28.08 -12.33 -0.80
CA THR A 511 -28.41 -12.64 -2.20
C THR A 511 -29.30 -11.56 -2.82
N MET A 512 -30.29 -11.05 -2.06
CA MET A 512 -31.14 -9.94 -2.52
C MET A 512 -30.37 -8.66 -2.73
N VAL A 513 -29.46 -8.29 -1.80
CA VAL A 513 -28.59 -7.12 -1.96
C VAL A 513 -27.74 -7.24 -3.21
N ARG A 514 -27.14 -8.39 -3.47
CA ARG A 514 -26.34 -8.66 -4.66
C ARG A 514 -27.16 -8.51 -5.94
N THR A 515 -28.34 -9.11 -6.00
CA THR A 515 -29.23 -9.02 -7.16
C THR A 515 -29.72 -7.59 -7.36
N GLY A 516 -30.04 -6.88 -6.29
CA GLY A 516 -30.40 -5.46 -6.31
C GLY A 516 -29.28 -4.58 -6.88
N LEU A 517 -28.02 -4.86 -6.54
CA LEU A 517 -26.85 -4.15 -7.10
C LEU A 517 -26.72 -4.38 -8.60
N VAL A 518 -26.88 -5.61 -9.09
CA VAL A 518 -26.84 -5.92 -10.53
C VAL A 518 -27.91 -5.13 -11.28
N VAL A 519 -29.14 -5.16 -10.78
CA VAL A 519 -30.27 -4.41 -11.36
C VAL A 519 -30.01 -2.91 -11.31
N GLY A 520 -29.51 -2.38 -10.18
CA GLY A 520 -29.18 -0.97 -10.00
C GLY A 520 -28.10 -0.49 -10.99
N ILE A 521 -27.08 -1.29 -11.26
CA ILE A 521 -26.04 -0.95 -12.25
C ILE A 521 -26.64 -0.89 -13.66
N VAL A 522 -27.47 -1.86 -14.04
CA VAL A 522 -28.14 -1.84 -15.35
C VAL A 522 -29.03 -0.61 -15.51
N ILE A 523 -29.80 -0.26 -14.49
CA ILE A 523 -30.62 0.94 -14.46
C ILE A 523 -29.75 2.19 -14.61
N SER A 524 -28.64 2.28 -13.89
CA SER A 524 -27.70 3.42 -13.94
C SER A 524 -27.11 3.63 -15.33
N VAL A 525 -26.74 2.54 -16.03
CA VAL A 525 -26.22 2.60 -17.41
C VAL A 525 -27.30 3.11 -18.36
N ILE A 526 -28.51 2.61 -18.26
CA ILE A 526 -29.62 3.04 -19.09
C ILE A 526 -29.96 4.51 -18.83
N ALA A 527 -30.09 4.90 -17.56
CA ALA A 527 -30.39 6.28 -17.18
C ALA A 527 -29.29 7.28 -17.60
N GLY A 528 -28.02 6.83 -17.63
CA GLY A 528 -26.90 7.67 -18.06
C GLY A 528 -26.89 7.97 -19.57
N HIS A 529 -27.34 7.05 -20.40
CA HIS A 529 -27.35 7.20 -21.87
C HIS A 529 -28.67 7.78 -22.40
N PHE A 530 -29.76 7.63 -21.67
CA PHE A 530 -31.06 8.18 -22.04
C PHE A 530 -31.47 9.27 -21.05
N LYS A 531 -31.87 10.44 -21.56
CA LYS A 531 -32.59 11.46 -20.76
C LYS A 531 -34.03 10.98 -20.55
N LEU A 532 -34.22 9.95 -19.74
CA LEU A 532 -35.49 9.23 -19.67
C LEU A 532 -36.49 9.90 -18.71
N ALA A 533 -37.68 10.15 -19.23
CA ALA A 533 -38.88 10.34 -18.44
C ALA A 533 -39.84 9.15 -18.73
N GLY A 534 -40.19 8.39 -17.71
CA GLY A 534 -41.33 7.48 -17.74
C GLY A 534 -41.12 6.02 -18.20
N TRP A 535 -42.16 5.44 -18.79
CA TRP A 535 -42.35 4.02 -19.10
C TRP A 535 -41.32 3.38 -20.05
N THR A 536 -40.61 4.18 -20.88
CA THR A 536 -39.56 3.68 -21.79
C THR A 536 -38.37 3.07 -21.04
N ALA A 537 -38.04 3.60 -19.85
CA ALA A 537 -37.01 3.05 -18.98
C ALA A 537 -37.34 1.62 -18.53
N VAL A 538 -38.59 1.37 -18.17
CA VAL A 538 -39.06 0.06 -17.68
C VAL A 538 -38.96 -0.99 -18.79
N LEU A 539 -39.36 -0.69 -20.03
CA LEU A 539 -39.27 -1.61 -21.15
C LEU A 539 -37.84 -1.97 -21.53
N ILE A 540 -36.91 -0.98 -21.47
CA ILE A 540 -35.50 -1.20 -21.75
C ILE A 540 -34.83 -2.03 -20.64
N ILE A 541 -35.22 -1.83 -19.36
CA ILE A 541 -34.76 -2.62 -18.23
C ILE A 541 -35.19 -4.09 -18.38
N ILE A 542 -36.47 -4.33 -18.71
CA ILE A 542 -36.99 -5.68 -18.93
C ILE A 542 -36.27 -6.35 -20.12
N GLY A 543 -36.04 -5.63 -21.21
CA GLY A 543 -35.30 -6.13 -22.38
C GLY A 543 -33.82 -6.44 -22.04
N GLY A 544 -33.15 -5.58 -21.25
CA GLY A 544 -31.77 -5.81 -20.80
C GLY A 544 -31.64 -7.03 -19.88
N VAL A 545 -32.56 -7.21 -18.94
CA VAL A 545 -32.60 -8.37 -18.05
C VAL A 545 -32.89 -9.65 -18.84
N ALA A 546 -33.82 -9.60 -19.79
CA ALA A 546 -34.14 -10.74 -20.67
C ALA A 546 -32.92 -11.14 -21.53
N PHE A 547 -32.20 -10.14 -22.09
CA PHE A 547 -30.97 -10.38 -22.86
C PHE A 547 -29.88 -11.05 -22.02
N ILE A 548 -29.67 -10.60 -20.77
CA ILE A 548 -28.70 -11.21 -19.84
C ILE A 548 -29.07 -12.66 -19.51
N LEU A 549 -30.37 -12.97 -19.38
CA LEU A 549 -30.83 -14.32 -19.10
C LEU A 549 -30.68 -15.25 -20.32
N LEU A 550 -30.86 -14.74 -21.54
CA LEU A 550 -30.76 -15.51 -22.80
C LEU A 550 -29.30 -15.75 -23.22
N ALA A 551 -28.38 -14.88 -22.89
CA ALA A 551 -26.96 -14.93 -23.29
C ALA A 551 -26.11 -15.97 -22.52
N ARG A 552 -26.70 -17.04 -21.95
CA ARG A 552 -26.02 -18.05 -21.11
C ARG A 552 -24.75 -18.67 -21.71
N GLY A 553 -24.68 -18.84 -23.01
CA GLY A 553 -23.51 -19.43 -23.69
C GLY A 553 -22.27 -18.56 -23.74
N TYR A 554 -22.46 -17.24 -23.83
CA TYR A 554 -21.37 -16.26 -23.85
C TYR A 554 -20.73 -16.08 -22.46
N MET A 555 -21.43 -16.42 -21.41
CA MET A 555 -21.10 -16.14 -20.00
C MET A 555 -20.07 -17.08 -19.38
N LYS A 556 -19.77 -18.25 -20.01
CA LYS A 556 -18.65 -19.12 -19.57
C LYS A 556 -17.28 -18.43 -19.57
N LYS A 557 -17.09 -17.40 -20.41
CA LYS A 557 -15.85 -16.62 -20.47
C LYS A 557 -15.58 -15.83 -19.18
N SER A 558 -16.61 -15.37 -18.46
CA SER A 558 -16.48 -14.66 -17.18
C SER A 558 -15.81 -15.53 -16.12
N PHE A 559 -16.19 -16.80 -16.01
CA PHE A 559 -15.58 -17.73 -15.06
C PHE A 559 -14.11 -18.04 -15.41
N THR A 560 -13.76 -18.06 -16.68
CA THR A 560 -12.38 -18.25 -17.13
C THR A 560 -11.53 -17.04 -16.74
N LEU A 561 -12.03 -15.82 -16.90
CA LEU A 561 -11.37 -14.58 -16.50
C LEU A 561 -11.17 -14.53 -14.98
N GLU A 562 -12.22 -14.84 -14.22
CA GLU A 562 -12.16 -14.92 -12.75
C GLU A 562 -11.12 -15.97 -12.31
N LYS A 563 -11.17 -17.16 -12.88
CA LYS A 563 -10.20 -18.22 -12.58
C LYS A 563 -8.77 -17.79 -12.88
N THR A 564 -8.52 -17.19 -14.05
CA THR A 564 -7.18 -16.70 -14.42
C THR A 564 -6.69 -15.62 -13.45
N PHE A 565 -7.57 -14.70 -13.02
CA PHE A 565 -7.24 -13.68 -12.04
C PHE A 565 -6.83 -14.30 -10.69
N PHE A 566 -7.62 -15.25 -10.16
CA PHE A 566 -7.31 -15.92 -8.90
C PHE A 566 -6.10 -16.86 -9.02
N ASP A 567 -5.89 -17.50 -10.14
CA ASP A 567 -4.70 -18.31 -10.40
C ASP A 567 -3.44 -17.44 -10.46
N ASN A 568 -3.51 -16.23 -11.00
CA ASN A 568 -2.43 -15.26 -11.00
C ASN A 568 -2.18 -14.71 -9.59
N LEU A 569 -3.22 -14.29 -8.88
CA LEU A 569 -3.12 -13.79 -7.51
C LEU A 569 -2.56 -14.84 -6.52
N ASN A 570 -2.84 -16.12 -6.75
CA ASN A 570 -2.36 -17.23 -5.91
C ASN A 570 -1.19 -17.99 -6.54
N GLY A 571 -0.65 -17.53 -7.66
CA GLY A 571 0.37 -18.24 -8.44
C GLY A 571 1.59 -18.64 -7.62
N LYS A 572 2.13 -17.67 -6.84
CA LYS A 572 3.28 -17.87 -5.93
C LYS A 572 3.02 -18.94 -4.86
N GLU A 573 1.83 -18.94 -4.25
CA GLU A 573 1.45 -19.92 -3.22
C GLU A 573 1.21 -21.32 -3.81
N ASN A 574 0.62 -21.38 -5.00
CA ASN A 574 0.38 -22.65 -5.69
C ASN A 574 1.71 -23.31 -6.11
N GLU A 575 2.69 -22.51 -6.54
CA GLU A 575 4.02 -23.00 -6.88
C GLU A 575 4.81 -23.43 -5.64
N ALA A 576 4.73 -22.66 -4.54
CA ALA A 576 5.32 -23.04 -3.25
C ALA A 576 4.73 -24.35 -2.70
N LYS A 577 3.40 -24.52 -2.78
CA LYS A 577 2.73 -25.78 -2.39
C LYS A 577 3.13 -26.95 -3.28
N LYS A 578 3.31 -26.72 -4.59
CA LYS A 578 3.78 -27.75 -5.53
C LYS A 578 5.21 -28.18 -5.20
N LYS A 579 6.12 -27.24 -4.93
CA LYS A 579 7.50 -27.52 -4.50
C LYS A 579 7.53 -28.27 -3.15
N ALA A 580 6.71 -27.87 -2.17
CA ALA A 580 6.58 -28.56 -0.89
C ALA A 580 6.03 -29.98 -1.05
N GLY A 581 4.99 -30.18 -1.85
CA GLY A 581 4.42 -31.51 -2.12
C GLY A 581 5.40 -32.45 -2.84
N VAL A 582 6.23 -31.92 -3.75
CA VAL A 582 7.31 -32.71 -4.38
C VAL A 582 8.35 -33.09 -3.34
N ARG A 583 8.77 -32.16 -2.46
CA ARG A 583 9.73 -32.41 -1.37
C ARG A 583 9.21 -33.49 -0.41
N ASP A 584 7.96 -33.40 0.03
CA ASP A 584 7.32 -34.40 0.91
C ASP A 584 7.24 -35.79 0.24
N SER A 585 6.94 -35.82 -1.06
CA SER A 585 6.88 -37.10 -1.81
C SER A 585 8.25 -37.72 -2.02
N VAL A 586 9.30 -36.91 -2.22
CA VAL A 586 10.70 -37.38 -2.30
C VAL A 586 11.19 -37.82 -0.93
N GLN A 587 10.89 -37.06 0.12
CA GLN A 587 11.25 -37.39 1.50
C GLN A 587 10.59 -38.71 1.96
N LYS A 588 9.31 -38.93 1.63
CA LYS A 588 8.62 -40.20 1.86
C LYS A 588 9.24 -41.37 1.12
N LYS A 589 9.77 -41.18 -0.07
CA LYS A 589 10.48 -42.22 -0.82
C LYS A 589 11.84 -42.52 -0.24
N LEU A 590 12.49 -41.57 0.41
CA LEU A 590 13.83 -41.68 0.98
C LEU A 590 13.85 -42.12 2.46
N THR A 591 12.75 -42.04 3.21
CA THR A 591 12.64 -42.47 4.61
C THR A 591 12.92 -43.95 4.84
N GLY A 592 13.00 -44.79 3.79
CA GLY A 592 13.44 -46.18 3.86
C GLY A 592 14.96 -46.37 3.80
N TYR A 593 15.74 -45.29 3.55
CA TYR A 593 17.18 -45.39 3.27
C TYR A 593 18.08 -44.60 4.25
N ASP A 594 17.54 -44.13 5.36
CA ASP A 594 18.24 -43.31 6.38
C ASP A 594 19.00 -42.09 5.79
N VAL A 595 18.38 -41.43 4.81
CA VAL A 595 18.94 -40.28 4.08
C VAL A 595 18.22 -39.02 4.47
N HIS A 596 18.94 -38.00 4.93
CA HIS A 596 18.43 -36.65 5.16
C HIS A 596 18.55 -35.78 3.89
N LEU A 597 17.46 -35.10 3.52
CA LEU A 597 17.46 -34.12 2.42
C LEU A 597 17.95 -32.76 2.96
N GLU A 598 19.11 -32.31 2.52
CA GLU A 598 19.60 -30.95 2.71
C GLU A 598 19.39 -30.13 1.44
N GLN A 599 19.10 -28.86 1.62
CA GLN A 599 18.91 -27.94 0.50
C GLN A 599 20.24 -27.25 0.21
N PHE A 600 20.83 -27.54 -0.95
CA PHE A 600 22.01 -26.84 -1.44
C PHE A 600 21.60 -25.86 -2.54
N GLU A 601 22.08 -24.62 -2.47
CA GLU A 601 22.07 -23.71 -3.61
C GLU A 601 23.17 -24.15 -4.57
N VAL A 602 22.78 -24.61 -5.76
CA VAL A 602 23.71 -24.96 -6.82
C VAL A 602 24.04 -23.67 -7.58
N PRO A 603 25.32 -23.26 -7.64
CA PRO A 603 25.72 -22.11 -8.45
C PRO A 603 25.29 -22.25 -9.91
N SER A 604 24.92 -21.13 -10.53
CA SER A 604 24.35 -21.09 -11.89
C SER A 604 25.30 -21.61 -12.98
N ASP A 605 26.59 -21.68 -12.69
CA ASP A 605 27.69 -22.18 -13.53
C ASP A 605 28.07 -23.64 -13.26
N SER A 606 27.33 -24.33 -12.39
CA SER A 606 27.58 -25.72 -12.07
C SER A 606 27.09 -26.67 -13.17
N SER A 607 27.93 -27.64 -13.53
CA SER A 607 27.58 -28.71 -14.46
C SER A 607 26.47 -29.66 -13.97
N LEU A 608 25.96 -29.45 -12.75
CA LEU A 608 24.84 -30.20 -12.15
C LEU A 608 23.47 -29.60 -12.58
N ILE A 609 23.44 -28.48 -13.28
CA ILE A 609 22.23 -27.90 -13.89
C ILE A 609 22.16 -28.44 -15.32
N GLY A 610 21.64 -29.65 -15.48
CA GLY A 610 21.41 -30.28 -16.76
C GLY A 610 19.95 -30.66 -16.96
#